data_daa0aa9c69f274ffb1c72449987052f4
#
_entry.id   daa0aa9c69f274ffb1c72449987052f4
#
_cell.length_a   1.000
_cell.length_b   1.000
_cell.length_c   1.000
_cell.angle_alpha   90.00
_cell.angle_beta   90.00
_cell.angle_gamma   90.00
#
_symmetry.space_group_name_H-M   'P 1'
#
loop_
_entity.id
_entity.type
_entity.pdbx_description
1 polymer ?
#
loop_
_entity_poly.entity_id
_entity_poly.type
_entity_poly.pdbx_seq_one_letter_code
_entity_poly.pdbx_strand_id
1 'polypeptide(L)'
;MTNTKGLITIFGYGPTGIAAADALRARGQAIRVVQRKRPANLPAGVEFMPCDVMDAQSVLRAMTGAEQAVVSIGVEYSGKVWKQVWPKAMANFLAAAEATNIRVVHIDNMYMYGPHDPSPINEDAPLTSYGQKPAVRAEATRMWMKAAREGRVKWAALRPPDFYGPGVNNAHIGETGLGLIAQGKTAMLILQPDQPHDFAYVPDIARATVSLLDAPDDAFNQAWHVPCAPTRTPRQLLEMGAKAIGQKPKIMPISTLGLRVIGIFSPFLRECVEMRFTWNRPYHVDATKFARRFWSDATPFEVGIPATAQAFRASAPATTKESRSHTPARTAAL
;
A
#
# COMPACT_ATOMS: atom_id res chain seq x y z
N MET A 1 16.68 26.06 22.65
CA MET A 1 16.92 25.98 21.19
C MET A 1 16.02 24.89 20.66
N THR A 2 14.93 25.26 20.00
CA THR A 2 14.05 24.31 19.32
C THR A 2 14.84 23.73 18.16
N ASN A 3 15.29 22.49 18.30
CA ASN A 3 15.88 21.73 17.20
C ASN A 3 14.78 21.56 16.14
N THR A 4 14.67 22.50 15.20
CA THR A 4 13.74 22.42 14.08
C THR A 4 14.24 21.27 13.20
N LYS A 5 13.63 20.12 13.39
CA LYS A 5 13.84 18.97 12.49
C LYS A 5 13.56 19.45 11.07
N GLY A 6 14.44 19.16 10.14
CA GLY A 6 14.33 19.60 8.76
C GLY A 6 13.04 19.12 8.08
N LEU A 7 12.66 19.76 6.99
CA LEU A 7 11.44 19.45 6.25
C LEU A 7 11.53 18.09 5.57
N ILE A 8 10.47 17.25 5.69
CA ILE A 8 10.32 16.02 4.93
C ILE A 8 9.20 16.20 3.88
N THR A 9 9.50 15.95 2.62
CA THR A 9 8.50 15.98 1.54
C THR A 9 7.93 14.59 1.29
N ILE A 10 6.59 14.47 1.18
CA ILE A 10 5.87 13.20 1.00
C ILE A 10 5.12 13.27 -0.32
N PHE A 11 5.57 12.50 -1.31
CA PHE A 11 4.91 12.35 -2.60
C PHE A 11 3.85 11.27 -2.52
N GLY A 12 2.59 11.66 -2.68
CA GLY A 12 1.41 10.81 -2.55
C GLY A 12 0.82 10.77 -1.15
N TYR A 13 -0.50 10.94 -1.08
CA TYR A 13 -1.27 10.98 0.18
C TYR A 13 -2.38 9.94 0.15
N GLY A 14 -2.01 8.72 -0.28
CA GLY A 14 -2.80 7.50 -0.13
C GLY A 14 -2.58 6.88 1.27
N PRO A 15 -3.13 5.68 1.55
CA PRO A 15 -3.08 5.06 2.88
C PRO A 15 -1.68 5.02 3.50
N THR A 16 -0.65 4.61 2.75
CA THR A 16 0.73 4.56 3.24
C THR A 16 1.36 5.94 3.43
N GLY A 17 1.06 6.89 2.53
CA GLY A 17 1.52 8.27 2.66
C GLY A 17 0.86 9.02 3.82
N ILE A 18 -0.43 8.79 4.07
CA ILE A 18 -1.16 9.32 5.23
C ILE A 18 -0.54 8.77 6.53
N ALA A 19 -0.35 7.44 6.61
CA ALA A 19 0.21 6.82 7.80
C ALA A 19 1.63 7.31 8.09
N ALA A 20 2.48 7.46 7.05
CA ALA A 20 3.82 8.05 7.21
C ALA A 20 3.76 9.51 7.67
N ALA A 21 2.85 10.32 7.08
CA ALA A 21 2.64 11.70 7.48
C ALA A 21 2.21 11.82 8.94
N ASP A 22 1.26 10.99 9.38
CA ASP A 22 0.75 10.99 10.75
C ASP A 22 1.83 10.56 11.75
N ALA A 23 2.61 9.52 11.43
CA ALA A 23 3.73 9.08 12.26
C ALA A 23 4.81 10.17 12.41
N LEU A 24 5.11 10.90 11.34
CA LEU A 24 6.08 11.99 11.36
C LEU A 24 5.55 13.20 12.14
N ARG A 25 4.29 13.57 11.93
CA ARG A 25 3.64 14.69 12.65
C ARG A 25 3.54 14.42 14.16
N ALA A 26 3.22 13.20 14.56
CA ALA A 26 3.19 12.81 15.98
C ALA A 26 4.53 13.03 16.69
N ARG A 27 5.64 13.09 15.92
CA ARG A 27 7.00 13.38 16.40
C ARG A 27 7.39 14.86 16.28
N GLY A 28 6.46 15.72 15.90
CA GLY A 28 6.72 17.16 15.68
C GLY A 28 7.57 17.45 14.42
N GLN A 29 7.60 16.53 13.44
CA GLN A 29 8.33 16.69 12.19
C GLN A 29 7.58 17.65 11.25
N ALA A 30 8.29 18.61 10.68
CA ALA A 30 7.74 19.43 9.59
C ALA A 30 7.60 18.58 8.32
N ILE A 31 6.42 18.60 7.71
CA ILE A 31 6.14 17.83 6.49
C ILE A 31 5.50 18.70 5.42
N ARG A 32 5.83 18.39 4.16
CA ARG A 32 5.19 18.89 2.95
C ARG A 32 4.53 17.71 2.24
N VAL A 33 3.21 17.79 2.00
CA VAL A 33 2.49 16.81 1.20
C VAL A 33 2.44 17.26 -0.26
N VAL A 34 2.75 16.33 -1.15
CA VAL A 34 2.94 16.60 -2.58
C VAL A 34 2.11 15.63 -3.40
N GLN A 35 1.18 16.17 -4.18
CA GLN A 35 0.39 15.46 -5.19
C GLN A 35 -0.33 16.45 -6.12
N ARG A 36 -1.00 15.96 -7.18
CA ARG A 36 -1.63 16.83 -8.18
C ARG A 36 -2.71 17.76 -7.63
N LYS A 37 -3.52 17.31 -6.68
CA LYS A 37 -4.60 18.07 -6.07
C LYS A 37 -4.50 18.03 -4.55
N ARG A 38 -4.83 19.13 -3.87
CA ARG A 38 -4.84 19.18 -2.41
C ARG A 38 -5.84 18.15 -1.84
N PRO A 39 -5.40 17.26 -0.94
CA PRO A 39 -6.31 16.33 -0.26
C PRO A 39 -7.32 17.08 0.60
N ALA A 40 -8.60 16.68 0.56
CA ALA A 40 -9.65 17.30 1.38
C ALA A 40 -9.40 17.06 2.89
N ASN A 41 -8.78 15.93 3.24
CA ASN A 41 -8.47 15.53 4.61
C ASN A 41 -7.06 15.94 5.07
N LEU A 42 -6.39 16.86 4.37
CA LEU A 42 -5.06 17.31 4.78
C LEU A 42 -5.17 18.15 6.06
N PRO A 43 -4.50 17.77 7.16
CA PRO A 43 -4.58 18.49 8.42
C PRO A 43 -4.11 19.95 8.31
N ALA A 44 -4.68 20.81 9.16
CA ALA A 44 -4.24 22.21 9.26
C ALA A 44 -2.75 22.28 9.65
N GLY A 45 -2.04 23.26 9.09
CA GLY A 45 -0.60 23.45 9.33
C GLY A 45 0.33 22.55 8.53
N VAL A 46 -0.19 21.58 7.77
CA VAL A 46 0.63 20.79 6.83
C VAL A 46 0.80 21.56 5.52
N GLU A 47 2.05 21.75 5.10
CA GLU A 47 2.36 22.36 3.81
C GLU A 47 1.86 21.47 2.68
N PHE A 48 1.26 22.09 1.66
CA PHE A 48 0.84 21.40 0.44
C PHE A 48 1.48 22.05 -0.77
N MET A 49 2.04 21.21 -1.65
CA MET A 49 2.55 21.67 -2.95
C MET A 49 1.95 20.83 -4.07
N PRO A 50 1.28 21.43 -5.06
CA PRO A 50 0.82 20.71 -6.24
C PRO A 50 2.01 20.26 -7.09
N CYS A 51 1.99 18.98 -7.51
CA CYS A 51 3.06 18.40 -8.32
C CYS A 51 2.52 17.31 -9.23
N ASP A 52 2.93 17.36 -10.48
CA ASP A 52 2.85 16.23 -11.40
C ASP A 52 4.22 15.54 -11.45
N VAL A 53 4.28 14.26 -11.07
CA VAL A 53 5.52 13.47 -11.09
C VAL A 53 6.05 13.22 -12.51
N MET A 54 5.24 13.49 -13.54
CA MET A 54 5.64 13.44 -14.95
C MET A 54 6.40 14.70 -15.40
N ASP A 55 6.35 15.79 -14.62
CA ASP A 55 7.08 17.02 -14.85
C ASP A 55 8.32 17.10 -13.94
N ALA A 56 9.51 17.04 -14.56
CA ALA A 56 10.79 17.06 -13.84
C ALA A 56 10.98 18.32 -12.99
N GLN A 57 10.57 19.50 -13.50
CA GLN A 57 10.70 20.75 -12.77
C GLN A 57 9.75 20.80 -11.56
N SER A 58 8.57 20.20 -11.68
CA SER A 58 7.62 20.08 -10.58
C SER A 58 8.17 19.20 -9.46
N VAL A 59 8.79 18.05 -9.79
CA VAL A 59 9.43 17.16 -8.82
C VAL A 59 10.63 17.84 -8.16
N LEU A 60 11.48 18.53 -8.94
CA LEU A 60 12.64 19.27 -8.41
C LEU A 60 12.19 20.34 -7.39
N ARG A 61 11.20 21.18 -7.75
CA ARG A 61 10.66 22.20 -6.83
C ARG A 61 10.13 21.56 -5.54
N ALA A 62 9.45 20.40 -5.64
CA ALA A 62 8.88 19.73 -4.50
C ALA A 62 9.94 19.13 -3.54
N MET A 63 11.13 18.78 -4.04
CA MET A 63 12.25 18.30 -3.22
C MET A 63 13.13 19.45 -2.69
N THR A 64 13.13 20.60 -3.36
CA THR A 64 13.96 21.75 -2.95
C THR A 64 13.58 22.23 -1.54
N GLY A 65 14.59 22.41 -0.70
CA GLY A 65 14.43 22.86 0.69
C GLY A 65 13.98 21.79 1.67
N ALA A 66 13.77 20.53 1.21
CA ALA A 66 13.57 19.41 2.11
C ALA A 66 14.89 18.66 2.38
N GLU A 67 15.03 18.05 3.56
CA GLU A 67 16.19 17.22 3.92
C GLU A 67 16.00 15.78 3.45
N GLN A 68 14.75 15.32 3.42
CA GLN A 68 14.41 13.94 3.06
C GLN A 68 13.10 13.92 2.28
N ALA A 69 12.92 12.86 1.48
CA ALA A 69 11.69 12.61 0.75
C ALA A 69 11.15 11.19 1.02
N VAL A 70 9.83 11.10 1.12
CA VAL A 70 9.10 9.82 1.07
C VAL A 70 8.37 9.76 -0.27
N VAL A 71 8.60 8.72 -1.07
CA VAL A 71 7.87 8.47 -2.31
C VAL A 71 6.86 7.36 -2.06
N SER A 72 5.57 7.70 -2.07
CA SER A 72 4.43 6.82 -1.77
C SER A 72 3.31 7.00 -2.81
N ILE A 73 3.69 7.15 -4.07
CA ILE A 73 2.73 7.38 -5.15
C ILE A 73 2.02 6.10 -5.59
N GLY A 74 0.73 6.22 -5.86
CA GLY A 74 -0.06 5.22 -6.58
C GLY A 74 -0.36 5.71 -8.00
N VAL A 75 -0.39 4.77 -8.95
CA VAL A 75 -0.72 5.00 -10.35
C VAL A 75 -1.90 4.12 -10.71
N GLU A 76 -2.77 4.56 -11.65
CA GLU A 76 -3.87 3.76 -12.16
C GLU A 76 -3.41 2.33 -12.49
N TYR A 77 -4.18 1.33 -12.04
CA TYR A 77 -3.80 -0.07 -12.17
C TYR A 77 -4.01 -0.59 -13.59
N SER A 78 -3.16 -0.15 -14.50
CA SER A 78 -3.15 -0.48 -15.92
C SER A 78 -1.70 -0.67 -16.40
N GLY A 79 -1.40 -1.81 -17.04
CA GLY A 79 -0.06 -2.09 -17.57
C GLY A 79 0.39 -1.03 -18.57
N LYS A 80 -0.53 -0.50 -19.42
CA LYS A 80 -0.25 0.59 -20.36
C LYS A 80 0.15 1.88 -19.64
N VAL A 81 -0.63 2.27 -18.60
CA VAL A 81 -0.33 3.48 -17.82
C VAL A 81 0.97 3.31 -17.04
N TRP A 82 1.21 2.14 -16.46
CA TRP A 82 2.44 1.86 -15.73
C TRP A 82 3.69 1.98 -16.63
N LYS A 83 3.64 1.44 -17.83
CA LYS A 83 4.74 1.53 -18.79
C LYS A 83 5.08 2.97 -19.17
N GLN A 84 4.11 3.85 -19.19
CA GLN A 84 4.32 5.28 -19.49
C GLN A 84 4.79 6.08 -18.27
N VAL A 85 4.21 5.81 -17.10
CA VAL A 85 4.38 6.67 -15.93
C VAL A 85 5.61 6.30 -15.12
N TRP A 86 5.79 5.00 -14.76
CA TRP A 86 6.84 4.63 -13.82
C TRP A 86 8.26 4.95 -14.27
N PRO A 87 8.70 4.63 -15.50
CA PRO A 87 10.06 4.98 -15.94
C PRO A 87 10.30 6.49 -15.94
N LYS A 88 9.33 7.26 -16.39
CA LYS A 88 9.42 8.72 -16.44
C LYS A 88 9.43 9.34 -15.04
N ALA A 89 8.50 8.92 -14.16
CA ALA A 89 8.44 9.41 -12.79
C ALA A 89 9.73 9.04 -12.03
N MET A 90 10.22 7.80 -12.17
CA MET A 90 11.48 7.37 -11.54
C MET A 90 12.67 8.22 -12.03
N ALA A 91 12.78 8.47 -13.33
CA ALA A 91 13.82 9.36 -13.87
C ALA A 91 13.75 10.76 -13.26
N ASN A 92 12.55 11.33 -13.13
CA ASN A 92 12.35 12.65 -12.54
C ASN A 92 12.71 12.67 -11.04
N PHE A 93 12.32 11.65 -10.28
CA PHE A 93 12.69 11.51 -8.87
C PHE A 93 14.21 11.40 -8.68
N LEU A 94 14.87 10.57 -9.49
CA LEU A 94 16.32 10.37 -9.40
C LEU A 94 17.07 11.66 -9.76
N ALA A 95 16.69 12.36 -10.82
CA ALA A 95 17.30 13.62 -11.21
C ALA A 95 17.10 14.70 -10.13
N ALA A 96 15.92 14.80 -9.54
CA ALA A 96 15.66 15.74 -8.45
C ALA A 96 16.43 15.40 -7.18
N ALA A 97 16.50 14.10 -6.81
CA ALA A 97 17.25 13.65 -5.64
C ALA A 97 18.76 13.92 -5.80
N GLU A 98 19.32 13.70 -7.00
CA GLU A 98 20.71 14.02 -7.32
C GLU A 98 20.98 15.52 -7.22
N ALA A 99 20.13 16.35 -7.84
CA ALA A 99 20.29 17.81 -7.84
C ALA A 99 20.16 18.45 -6.45
N THR A 100 19.36 17.86 -5.56
CA THR A 100 19.13 18.38 -4.20
C THR A 100 19.94 17.67 -3.13
N ASN A 101 20.66 16.61 -3.47
CA ASN A 101 21.38 15.74 -2.53
C ASN A 101 20.51 15.21 -1.38
N ILE A 102 19.19 15.01 -1.65
CA ILE A 102 18.20 14.58 -0.66
C ILE A 102 18.23 13.06 -0.47
N ARG A 103 17.99 12.60 0.76
CA ARG A 103 17.78 11.17 1.03
C ARG A 103 16.33 10.80 0.72
N VAL A 104 16.11 9.66 0.05
CA VAL A 104 14.78 9.21 -0.37
C VAL A 104 14.45 7.85 0.22
N VAL A 105 13.29 7.75 0.89
CA VAL A 105 12.64 6.48 1.24
C VAL A 105 11.48 6.26 0.27
N HIS A 106 11.60 5.24 -0.57
CA HIS A 106 10.57 4.89 -1.56
C HIS A 106 9.74 3.71 -1.03
N ILE A 107 8.48 3.94 -0.69
CA ILE A 107 7.53 2.88 -0.38
C ILE A 107 7.14 2.23 -1.70
N ASP A 108 7.76 1.09 -1.98
CA ASP A 108 7.66 0.33 -3.22
C ASP A 108 6.59 -0.78 -3.07
N ASN A 109 6.68 -1.82 -3.84
CA ASN A 109 5.92 -3.07 -3.76
C ASN A 109 6.88 -4.25 -4.03
N MET A 110 6.34 -5.45 -4.26
CA MET A 110 7.13 -6.65 -4.54
C MET A 110 6.97 -7.19 -5.98
N TYR A 111 6.30 -6.45 -6.86
CA TYR A 111 5.99 -6.92 -8.21
C TYR A 111 7.22 -7.13 -9.09
N MET A 112 8.33 -6.41 -8.81
CA MET A 112 9.59 -6.53 -9.56
C MET A 112 10.23 -7.91 -9.49
N TYR A 113 9.84 -8.74 -8.54
CA TYR A 113 10.34 -10.13 -8.44
C TYR A 113 9.59 -11.08 -9.38
N GLY A 114 8.35 -10.73 -9.81
CA GLY A 114 7.55 -11.54 -10.72
C GLY A 114 7.17 -12.91 -10.17
N PRO A 115 6.82 -13.86 -11.05
CA PRO A 115 6.63 -15.25 -10.66
C PRO A 115 7.93 -15.79 -10.08
N HIS A 116 7.95 -16.03 -8.79
CA HIS A 116 9.12 -16.40 -8.04
C HIS A 116 8.90 -17.72 -7.32
N ASP A 117 9.92 -18.57 -7.33
CA ASP A 117 10.01 -19.85 -6.63
C ASP A 117 11.50 -20.11 -6.32
N PRO A 118 11.90 -20.49 -5.10
CA PRO A 118 11.06 -20.77 -3.96
C PRO A 118 10.66 -19.52 -3.13
N SER A 119 9.63 -19.67 -2.37
CA SER A 119 9.29 -18.81 -1.24
C SER A 119 10.14 -19.21 0.00
N PRO A 120 10.50 -18.29 0.91
CA PRO A 120 10.13 -16.87 0.97
C PRO A 120 11.01 -15.96 0.08
N ILE A 121 10.44 -14.83 -0.36
CA ILE A 121 11.14 -13.85 -1.20
C ILE A 121 11.98 -12.94 -0.32
N ASN A 122 13.28 -12.82 -0.59
CA ASN A 122 14.19 -11.87 0.05
C ASN A 122 14.59 -10.73 -0.90
N GLU A 123 15.34 -9.75 -0.40
CA GLU A 123 15.73 -8.56 -1.17
C GLU A 123 16.71 -8.85 -2.31
N ASP A 124 17.41 -10.01 -2.27
CA ASP A 124 18.36 -10.44 -3.29
C ASP A 124 17.69 -11.25 -4.42
N ALA A 125 16.39 -11.51 -4.31
CA ALA A 125 15.63 -12.21 -5.34
C ALA A 125 15.77 -11.52 -6.71
N PRO A 126 15.89 -12.28 -7.80
CA PRO A 126 16.15 -11.71 -9.12
C PRO A 126 14.99 -10.86 -9.63
N LEU A 127 15.34 -9.77 -10.32
CA LEU A 127 14.36 -8.90 -10.95
C LEU A 127 13.82 -9.53 -12.24
N THR A 128 12.51 -9.60 -12.36
CA THR A 128 11.81 -10.26 -13.46
C THR A 128 11.79 -9.45 -14.77
N SER A 129 11.53 -10.14 -15.87
CA SER A 129 11.06 -9.57 -17.14
C SER A 129 9.63 -10.00 -17.49
N TYR A 130 8.95 -10.69 -16.58
CA TYR A 130 7.60 -11.21 -16.79
C TYR A 130 6.56 -10.10 -16.90
N GLY A 131 5.66 -10.23 -17.87
CA GLY A 131 4.46 -9.41 -18.00
C GLY A 131 4.74 -7.91 -18.26
N GLN A 132 3.75 -7.08 -17.97
CA GLN A 132 3.86 -5.63 -18.12
C GLN A 132 4.16 -4.94 -16.78
N LYS A 133 3.29 -5.11 -15.77
CA LYS A 133 3.45 -4.43 -14.47
C LYS A 133 4.69 -4.90 -13.70
N PRO A 134 4.97 -6.21 -13.57
CA PRO A 134 6.20 -6.68 -12.94
C PRO A 134 7.47 -6.20 -13.65
N ALA A 135 7.52 -6.29 -15.00
CA ALA A 135 8.66 -5.84 -15.78
C ALA A 135 8.94 -4.34 -15.64
N VAL A 136 7.88 -3.51 -15.63
CA VAL A 136 7.99 -2.05 -15.40
C VAL A 136 8.52 -1.75 -14.00
N ARG A 137 8.08 -2.48 -12.96
CA ARG A 137 8.61 -2.29 -11.60
C ARG A 137 10.07 -2.74 -11.51
N ALA A 138 10.43 -3.82 -12.19
CA ALA A 138 11.82 -4.26 -12.29
C ALA A 138 12.70 -3.25 -13.02
N GLU A 139 12.20 -2.61 -14.09
CA GLU A 139 12.90 -1.52 -14.78
C GLU A 139 13.14 -0.32 -13.86
N ALA A 140 12.09 0.18 -13.19
CA ALA A 140 12.20 1.26 -12.22
C ALA A 140 13.20 0.93 -11.09
N THR A 141 13.23 -0.34 -10.64
CA THR A 141 14.21 -0.83 -9.67
C THR A 141 15.63 -0.77 -10.22
N ARG A 142 15.87 -1.23 -11.44
CA ARG A 142 17.22 -1.15 -12.08
C ARG A 142 17.69 0.30 -12.23
N MET A 143 16.78 1.24 -12.48
CA MET A 143 17.12 2.67 -12.62
C MET A 143 17.67 3.23 -11.30
N TRP A 144 16.96 3.08 -10.17
CA TRP A 144 17.47 3.59 -8.90
C TRP A 144 18.70 2.83 -8.40
N MET A 145 18.77 1.50 -8.59
CA MET A 145 19.96 0.71 -8.24
C MET A 145 21.19 1.16 -9.04
N LYS A 146 21.03 1.52 -10.30
CA LYS A 146 22.11 2.08 -11.11
C LYS A 146 22.57 3.43 -10.56
N ALA A 147 21.64 4.36 -10.32
CA ALA A 147 21.96 5.68 -9.77
C ALA A 147 22.63 5.59 -8.38
N ALA A 148 22.21 4.63 -7.55
CA ALA A 148 22.80 4.35 -6.24
C ALA A 148 24.25 3.82 -6.37
N ARG A 149 24.50 2.85 -7.27
CA ARG A 149 25.86 2.33 -7.52
C ARG A 149 26.83 3.39 -8.08
N GLU A 150 26.29 4.33 -8.86
CA GLU A 150 27.05 5.47 -9.38
C GLU A 150 27.27 6.58 -8.33
N GLY A 151 26.77 6.42 -7.11
CA GLY A 151 26.91 7.39 -6.02
C GLY A 151 26.10 8.68 -6.22
N ARG A 152 25.15 8.70 -7.16
CA ARG A 152 24.36 9.90 -7.50
C ARG A 152 23.21 10.18 -6.54
N VAL A 153 22.71 9.18 -5.85
CA VAL A 153 21.56 9.29 -4.96
C VAL A 153 21.74 8.50 -3.67
N LYS A 154 20.99 8.88 -2.63
CA LYS A 154 20.79 8.11 -1.39
C LYS A 154 19.34 7.60 -1.39
N TRP A 155 19.14 6.34 -1.76
CA TRP A 155 17.82 5.77 -2.02
C TRP A 155 17.60 4.48 -1.22
N ALA A 156 16.59 4.45 -0.35
CA ALA A 156 16.14 3.25 0.32
C ALA A 156 14.77 2.82 -0.25
N ALA A 157 14.67 1.60 -0.78
CA ALA A 157 13.42 1.05 -1.26
C ALA A 157 12.79 0.17 -0.17
N LEU A 158 11.71 0.65 0.46
CA LEU A 158 10.92 -0.10 1.44
C LEU A 158 9.83 -0.88 0.71
N ARG A 159 9.86 -2.20 0.81
CA ARG A 159 8.99 -3.13 0.06
C ARG A 159 8.06 -3.89 0.99
N PRO A 160 6.85 -3.40 1.23
CA PRO A 160 5.81 -4.21 1.85
C PRO A 160 5.29 -5.26 0.86
N PRO A 161 4.88 -6.47 1.33
CA PRO A 161 3.97 -7.33 0.60
C PRO A 161 2.60 -6.66 0.42
N ASP A 162 1.55 -7.43 0.08
CA ASP A 162 0.20 -6.92 0.16
C ASP A 162 -0.08 -6.36 1.55
N PHE A 163 -0.84 -5.27 1.64
CA PHE A 163 -0.99 -4.57 2.91
C PHE A 163 -2.46 -4.33 3.27
N TYR A 164 -2.71 -4.13 4.54
CA TYR A 164 -4.03 -3.89 5.11
C TYR A 164 -3.97 -2.85 6.24
N GLY A 165 -5.12 -2.34 6.62
CA GLY A 165 -5.23 -1.38 7.72
C GLY A 165 -6.47 -0.51 7.61
N PRO A 166 -6.79 0.30 8.61
CA PRO A 166 -7.85 1.30 8.54
C PRO A 166 -7.66 2.22 7.32
N GLY A 167 -8.72 2.44 6.53
CA GLY A 167 -8.69 3.30 5.35
C GLY A 167 -8.06 2.68 4.09
N VAL A 168 -7.63 1.41 4.13
CA VAL A 168 -7.04 0.70 2.99
C VAL A 168 -8.14 -0.01 2.19
N ASN A 169 -8.82 0.72 1.31
CA ASN A 169 -9.95 0.18 0.55
C ASN A 169 -9.51 -0.79 -0.55
N ASN A 170 -8.44 -0.45 -1.29
CA ASN A 170 -7.97 -1.22 -2.45
C ASN A 170 -7.08 -2.43 -2.07
N ALA A 171 -7.11 -2.90 -0.83
CA ALA A 171 -6.42 -4.12 -0.41
C ALA A 171 -7.23 -5.37 -0.77
N HIS A 172 -6.57 -6.52 -0.92
CA HIS A 172 -7.24 -7.80 -1.22
C HIS A 172 -8.24 -8.22 -0.14
N ILE A 173 -7.95 -7.91 1.13
CA ILE A 173 -8.86 -8.13 2.27
C ILE A 173 -9.56 -6.83 2.70
N GLY A 174 -9.48 -5.76 1.89
CA GLY A 174 -10.05 -4.44 2.15
C GLY A 174 -11.54 -4.35 1.84
N GLU A 175 -11.93 -3.47 0.90
CA GLU A 175 -13.34 -3.20 0.58
C GLU A 175 -14.12 -4.44 0.13
N THR A 176 -13.55 -5.27 -0.76
CA THR A 176 -14.17 -6.50 -1.26
C THR A 176 -14.10 -7.67 -0.27
N GLY A 177 -13.30 -7.56 0.77
CA GLY A 177 -13.19 -8.51 1.90
C GLY A 177 -13.94 -8.01 3.12
N LEU A 178 -13.24 -7.38 4.05
CA LEU A 178 -13.77 -6.88 5.32
C LEU A 178 -14.88 -5.82 5.13
N GLY A 179 -14.78 -4.99 4.09
CA GLY A 179 -15.79 -3.99 3.77
C GLY A 179 -17.15 -4.61 3.41
N LEU A 180 -17.16 -5.65 2.58
CA LEU A 180 -18.41 -6.39 2.27
C LEU A 180 -18.93 -7.16 3.49
N ILE A 181 -18.06 -7.77 4.29
CA ILE A 181 -18.45 -8.44 5.56
C ILE A 181 -19.08 -7.44 6.52
N ALA A 182 -18.53 -6.23 6.66
CA ALA A 182 -19.07 -5.18 7.51
C ALA A 182 -20.49 -4.76 7.10
N GLN A 183 -20.84 -4.92 5.81
CA GLN A 183 -22.18 -4.69 5.27
C GLN A 183 -23.10 -5.91 5.33
N GLY A 184 -22.65 -7.03 5.93
CA GLY A 184 -23.40 -8.29 5.95
C GLY A 184 -23.46 -9.04 4.61
N LYS A 185 -22.59 -8.67 3.66
CA LYS A 185 -22.50 -9.24 2.31
C LYS A 185 -21.41 -10.31 2.21
N THR A 186 -21.42 -11.06 1.10
CA THR A 186 -20.39 -12.06 0.79
C THR A 186 -19.09 -11.37 0.36
N ALA A 187 -17.99 -11.66 1.04
CA ALA A 187 -16.65 -11.22 0.63
C ALA A 187 -16.26 -11.87 -0.69
N MET A 188 -15.70 -11.07 -1.61
CA MET A 188 -15.27 -11.52 -2.93
C MET A 188 -13.75 -11.38 -3.03
N LEU A 189 -13.04 -12.49 -3.17
CA LEU A 189 -11.57 -12.50 -3.16
C LEU A 189 -11.00 -12.88 -4.53
N ILE A 190 -10.08 -12.07 -5.02
CA ILE A 190 -9.26 -12.41 -6.19
C ILE A 190 -8.18 -13.42 -5.79
N LEU A 191 -7.62 -13.30 -4.58
CA LEU A 191 -6.65 -14.28 -4.07
C LEU A 191 -7.33 -15.54 -3.52
N GLN A 192 -6.54 -16.62 -3.42
CA GLN A 192 -7.01 -17.90 -2.88
C GLN A 192 -7.16 -17.79 -1.36
N PRO A 193 -8.36 -18.02 -0.80
CA PRO A 193 -8.61 -17.78 0.61
C PRO A 193 -7.86 -18.72 1.55
N ASP A 194 -7.46 -19.89 1.07
CA ASP A 194 -6.87 -20.95 1.88
C ASP A 194 -5.35 -21.12 1.67
N GLN A 195 -4.74 -20.27 0.83
CA GLN A 195 -3.29 -20.24 0.67
C GLN A 195 -2.66 -19.26 1.68
N PRO A 196 -1.56 -19.64 2.35
CA PRO A 196 -0.81 -18.73 3.20
C PRO A 196 -0.38 -17.48 2.45
N HIS A 197 -0.54 -16.30 3.05
CA HIS A 197 -0.21 -15.04 2.40
C HIS A 197 0.21 -13.99 3.43
N ASP A 198 1.36 -13.37 3.19
CA ASP A 198 1.86 -12.32 4.07
C ASP A 198 1.21 -10.98 3.75
N PHE A 199 0.83 -10.27 4.82
CA PHE A 199 0.25 -8.94 4.75
C PHE A 199 0.96 -8.01 5.72
N ALA A 200 1.38 -6.84 5.24
CA ALA A 200 1.93 -5.78 6.07
C ALA A 200 0.81 -4.89 6.62
N TYR A 201 0.88 -4.55 7.90
CA TYR A 201 -0.03 -3.56 8.49
C TYR A 201 0.43 -2.14 8.15
N VAL A 202 -0.45 -1.28 7.64
CA VAL A 202 -0.07 0.07 7.17
C VAL A 202 0.62 0.92 8.25
N PRO A 203 0.22 0.92 9.52
CA PRO A 203 1.00 1.58 10.57
C PRO A 203 2.41 1.04 10.75
N ASP A 204 2.67 -0.26 10.51
CA ASP A 204 4.02 -0.83 10.54
C ASP A 204 4.85 -0.40 9.32
N ILE A 205 4.22 -0.22 8.15
CA ILE A 205 4.88 0.39 6.98
C ILE A 205 5.32 1.83 7.32
N ALA A 206 4.47 2.60 7.99
CA ALA A 206 4.81 3.93 8.46
C ALA A 206 5.96 3.91 9.48
N ARG A 207 5.93 2.99 10.46
CA ARG A 207 7.02 2.77 11.42
C ARG A 207 8.33 2.42 10.71
N ALA A 208 8.29 1.55 9.72
CA ALA A 208 9.46 1.18 8.93
C ALA A 208 10.00 2.36 8.10
N THR A 209 9.09 3.18 7.53
CA THR A 209 9.45 4.40 6.82
C THR A 209 10.21 5.35 7.75
N VAL A 210 9.70 5.57 8.97
CA VAL A 210 10.36 6.41 9.99
C VAL A 210 11.70 5.84 10.41
N SER A 211 11.80 4.52 10.61
CA SER A 211 13.08 3.86 10.94
C SER A 211 14.15 4.12 9.88
N LEU A 212 13.78 4.08 8.57
CA LEU A 212 14.71 4.38 7.48
C LEU A 212 15.07 5.87 7.40
N LEU A 213 14.11 6.77 7.63
CA LEU A 213 14.39 8.20 7.65
C LEU A 213 15.37 8.60 8.77
N ASP A 214 15.29 7.93 9.92
CA ASP A 214 16.19 8.13 11.06
C ASP A 214 17.54 7.40 10.93
N ALA A 215 17.65 6.46 9.99
CA ALA A 215 18.83 5.62 9.83
C ALA A 215 20.02 6.39 9.24
N PRO A 216 21.25 5.97 9.55
CA PRO A 216 22.45 6.51 8.90
C PRO A 216 22.53 6.09 7.42
N ASP A 217 23.48 6.71 6.69
CA ASP A 217 23.58 6.57 5.24
C ASP A 217 23.82 5.12 4.77
N ASP A 218 24.35 4.25 5.61
CA ASP A 218 24.57 2.82 5.31
C ASP A 218 23.25 2.03 5.14
N ALA A 219 22.11 2.59 5.58
CA ALA A 219 20.80 2.01 5.34
C ALA A 219 20.23 2.36 3.95
N PHE A 220 20.85 3.29 3.24
CA PHE A 220 20.43 3.70 1.90
C PHE A 220 21.15 2.88 0.80
N ASN A 221 20.74 3.09 -0.45
CA ASN A 221 21.21 2.39 -1.64
C ASN A 221 20.94 0.88 -1.61
N GLN A 222 19.85 0.49 -0.96
CA GLN A 222 19.41 -0.90 -0.86
C GLN A 222 17.89 -1.01 -0.67
N ALA A 223 17.38 -2.24 -0.85
CA ALA A 223 15.99 -2.57 -0.58
C ALA A 223 15.84 -3.15 0.83
N TRP A 224 14.65 -2.98 1.40
CA TRP A 224 14.23 -3.46 2.71
C TRP A 224 12.82 -4.03 2.63
N HIS A 225 12.63 -5.27 3.04
CA HIS A 225 11.30 -5.85 3.18
C HIS A 225 10.69 -5.47 4.54
N VAL A 226 9.39 -5.18 4.54
CA VAL A 226 8.66 -4.83 5.77
C VAL A 226 8.35 -6.10 6.56
N PRO A 227 8.71 -6.19 7.87
CA PRO A 227 8.27 -7.29 8.72
C PRO A 227 6.74 -7.40 8.80
N CYS A 228 6.25 -8.63 8.77
CA CYS A 228 4.83 -8.97 8.90
C CYS A 228 4.60 -9.82 10.14
N ALA A 229 3.38 -9.82 10.66
CA ALA A 229 2.94 -10.80 11.65
C ALA A 229 3.02 -12.23 11.06
N PRO A 230 3.11 -13.28 11.90
CA PRO A 230 3.21 -14.67 11.41
C PRO A 230 2.12 -15.00 10.41
N THR A 231 2.51 -15.56 9.27
CA THR A 231 1.67 -15.82 8.10
C THR A 231 0.33 -16.46 8.43
N ARG A 232 -0.74 -15.97 7.83
CA ARG A 232 -2.11 -16.51 7.92
C ARG A 232 -2.70 -16.66 6.53
N THR A 233 -3.78 -17.45 6.45
CA THR A 233 -4.58 -17.47 5.23
C THR A 233 -5.55 -16.27 5.19
N PRO A 234 -5.91 -15.75 4.02
CA PRO A 234 -6.93 -14.71 3.88
C PRO A 234 -8.24 -15.08 4.58
N ARG A 235 -8.65 -16.35 4.54
CA ARG A 235 -9.84 -16.85 5.27
C ARG A 235 -9.71 -16.60 6.76
N GLN A 236 -8.61 -16.99 7.38
CA GLN A 236 -8.37 -16.78 8.82
C GLN A 236 -8.46 -15.29 9.20
N LEU A 237 -7.91 -14.40 8.37
CA LEU A 237 -7.94 -12.97 8.60
C LEU A 237 -9.37 -12.40 8.47
N LEU A 238 -10.12 -12.81 7.45
CA LEU A 238 -11.51 -12.39 7.28
C LEU A 238 -12.44 -12.92 8.38
N GLU A 239 -12.23 -14.14 8.85
CA GLU A 239 -12.97 -14.73 9.99
C GLU A 239 -12.67 -13.97 11.29
N MET A 240 -11.40 -13.63 11.53
CA MET A 240 -10.98 -12.81 12.66
C MET A 240 -11.66 -11.43 12.63
N GLY A 241 -11.65 -10.75 11.51
CA GLY A 241 -12.27 -9.44 11.34
C GLY A 241 -13.80 -9.51 11.48
N ALA A 242 -14.43 -10.52 10.88
CA ALA A 242 -15.88 -10.74 11.01
C ALA A 242 -16.30 -10.96 12.47
N LYS A 243 -15.54 -11.78 13.22
CA LYS A 243 -15.75 -12.02 14.66
C LYS A 243 -15.67 -10.71 15.44
N ALA A 244 -14.69 -9.85 15.16
CA ALA A 244 -14.49 -8.58 15.86
C ALA A 244 -15.65 -7.59 15.69
N ILE A 245 -16.41 -7.70 14.58
CA ILE A 245 -17.58 -6.86 14.31
C ILE A 245 -18.92 -7.60 14.44
N GLY A 246 -18.93 -8.81 15.04
CA GLY A 246 -20.14 -9.59 15.27
C GLY A 246 -20.83 -10.09 14.00
N GLN A 247 -20.09 -10.36 12.93
CA GLN A 247 -20.60 -10.87 11.65
C GLN A 247 -20.20 -12.33 11.41
N LYS A 248 -20.96 -13.02 10.56
CA LYS A 248 -20.60 -14.35 10.04
C LYS A 248 -20.08 -14.21 8.62
N PRO A 249 -18.79 -14.52 8.35
CA PRO A 249 -18.23 -14.31 7.02
C PRO A 249 -18.78 -15.32 6.03
N LYS A 250 -19.16 -14.84 4.86
CA LYS A 250 -19.35 -15.64 3.64
C LYS A 250 -18.25 -15.23 2.69
N ILE A 251 -17.42 -16.17 2.24
CA ILE A 251 -16.23 -15.89 1.43
C ILE A 251 -16.36 -16.65 0.12
N MET A 252 -16.28 -15.93 -0.98
CA MET A 252 -16.33 -16.46 -2.34
C MET A 252 -15.04 -16.07 -3.09
N PRO A 253 -14.19 -17.06 -3.41
CA PRO A 253 -13.03 -16.82 -4.27
C PRO A 253 -13.48 -16.69 -5.74
N ILE A 254 -12.89 -15.74 -6.46
CA ILE A 254 -13.06 -15.59 -7.89
C ILE A 254 -12.04 -16.51 -8.57
N SER A 255 -12.51 -17.51 -9.30
CA SER A 255 -11.63 -18.40 -10.06
C SER A 255 -10.89 -17.65 -11.19
N THR A 256 -9.79 -18.23 -11.70
CA THR A 256 -9.07 -17.62 -12.82
C THR A 256 -9.94 -17.48 -14.07
N LEU A 257 -10.82 -18.47 -14.32
CA LEU A 257 -11.78 -18.40 -15.42
C LEU A 257 -12.82 -17.29 -15.17
N GLY A 258 -13.36 -17.23 -13.96
CA GLY A 258 -14.28 -16.16 -13.53
C GLY A 258 -13.66 -14.78 -13.70
N LEU A 259 -12.41 -14.63 -13.28
CA LEU A 259 -11.68 -13.37 -13.44
C LEU A 259 -11.49 -12.97 -14.91
N ARG A 260 -11.20 -13.94 -15.80
CA ARG A 260 -11.11 -13.70 -17.25
C ARG A 260 -12.44 -13.28 -17.86
N VAL A 261 -13.53 -13.97 -17.50
CA VAL A 261 -14.88 -13.67 -18.01
C VAL A 261 -15.35 -12.30 -17.53
N ILE A 262 -15.24 -12.01 -16.24
CA ILE A 262 -15.63 -10.70 -15.68
C ILE A 262 -14.69 -9.59 -16.21
N GLY A 263 -13.42 -9.90 -16.46
CA GLY A 263 -12.43 -8.99 -17.05
C GLY A 263 -12.77 -8.50 -18.46
N ILE A 264 -13.67 -9.16 -19.18
CA ILE A 264 -14.21 -8.66 -20.47
C ILE A 264 -14.94 -7.33 -20.25
N PHE A 265 -15.68 -7.22 -19.14
CA PHE A 265 -16.51 -6.07 -18.79
C PHE A 265 -15.83 -5.11 -17.80
N SER A 266 -14.75 -5.53 -17.15
CA SER A 266 -14.02 -4.75 -16.14
C SER A 266 -12.54 -4.64 -16.51
N PRO A 267 -12.08 -3.47 -17.00
CA PRO A 267 -10.65 -3.25 -17.29
C PRO A 267 -9.74 -3.56 -16.08
N PHE A 268 -10.15 -3.16 -14.88
CA PHE A 268 -9.40 -3.43 -13.64
C PHE A 268 -9.20 -4.94 -13.39
N LEU A 269 -10.27 -5.74 -13.48
CA LEU A 269 -10.20 -7.19 -13.26
C LEU A 269 -9.39 -7.91 -14.36
N ARG A 270 -9.43 -7.40 -15.59
CA ARG A 270 -8.56 -7.86 -16.67
C ARG A 270 -7.09 -7.67 -16.35
N GLU A 271 -6.73 -6.50 -15.81
CA GLU A 271 -5.38 -6.20 -15.36
C GLU A 271 -4.92 -7.09 -14.19
N CYS A 272 -5.85 -7.57 -13.35
CA CYS A 272 -5.54 -8.48 -12.24
C CYS A 272 -5.11 -9.87 -12.70
N VAL A 273 -5.50 -10.32 -13.92
CA VAL A 273 -5.13 -11.64 -14.44
C VAL A 273 -3.61 -11.84 -14.48
N GLU A 274 -2.88 -10.82 -14.89
CA GLU A 274 -1.41 -10.85 -14.97
C GLU A 274 -0.76 -11.15 -13.61
N MET A 275 -1.35 -10.65 -12.51
CA MET A 275 -0.77 -10.75 -11.18
C MET A 275 -1.21 -12.00 -10.40
N ARG A 276 -1.97 -12.90 -11.03
CA ARG A 276 -2.49 -14.13 -10.36
C ARG A 276 -1.40 -14.99 -9.73
N PHE A 277 -0.18 -14.93 -10.23
CA PHE A 277 0.94 -15.70 -9.67
C PHE A 277 1.26 -15.34 -8.21
N THR A 278 0.96 -14.13 -7.74
CA THR A 278 1.12 -13.75 -6.32
C THR A 278 -0.07 -14.19 -5.46
N TRP A 279 -1.25 -14.47 -6.07
CA TRP A 279 -2.50 -14.65 -5.34
C TRP A 279 -3.07 -16.07 -5.37
N ASN A 280 -2.50 -16.97 -6.19
CA ASN A 280 -3.00 -18.34 -6.35
C ASN A 280 -2.09 -19.42 -5.73
N ARG A 281 -1.11 -19.02 -4.96
CA ARG A 281 -0.11 -19.88 -4.31
C ARG A 281 0.32 -19.27 -2.98
N PRO A 282 1.09 -20.02 -2.13
CA PRO A 282 1.72 -19.45 -0.95
C PRO A 282 2.57 -18.23 -1.31
N TYR A 283 2.47 -17.18 -0.51
CA TYR A 283 3.22 -15.94 -0.70
C TYR A 283 3.86 -15.52 0.61
N HIS A 284 5.16 -15.73 0.71
CA HIS A 284 5.95 -15.46 1.90
C HIS A 284 7.09 -14.49 1.60
N VAL A 285 7.34 -13.61 2.54
CA VAL A 285 8.37 -12.59 2.44
C VAL A 285 9.38 -12.75 3.57
N ASP A 286 10.66 -12.83 3.22
CA ASP A 286 11.74 -12.78 4.19
C ASP A 286 12.12 -11.32 4.47
N ALA A 287 11.80 -10.85 5.66
CA ALA A 287 12.18 -9.53 6.17
C ALA A 287 13.29 -9.61 7.23
N THR A 288 14.03 -10.73 7.29
CA THR A 288 15.09 -10.97 8.30
C THR A 288 16.14 -9.87 8.29
N LYS A 289 16.49 -9.35 7.11
CA LYS A 289 17.44 -8.24 6.95
C LYS A 289 16.98 -6.98 7.72
N PHE A 290 15.73 -6.58 7.51
CA PHE A 290 15.14 -5.43 8.23
C PHE A 290 15.03 -5.72 9.74
N ALA A 291 14.55 -6.91 10.11
CA ALA A 291 14.35 -7.32 11.49
C ALA A 291 15.65 -7.29 12.32
N ARG A 292 16.77 -7.69 11.73
CA ARG A 292 18.10 -7.64 12.38
C ARG A 292 18.61 -6.22 12.58
N ARG A 293 18.24 -5.29 11.69
CA ARG A 293 18.76 -3.92 11.71
C ARG A 293 17.93 -2.96 12.55
N PHE A 294 16.61 -3.13 12.57
CA PHE A 294 15.67 -2.19 13.13
C PHE A 294 14.78 -2.84 14.20
N TRP A 295 13.76 -3.59 13.79
CA TRP A 295 12.79 -4.23 14.67
C TRP A 295 12.11 -5.43 13.99
N SER A 296 11.64 -6.39 14.80
CA SER A 296 10.99 -7.64 14.37
C SER A 296 9.57 -7.82 14.91
N ASP A 297 9.11 -6.90 15.76
CA ASP A 297 7.83 -6.94 16.48
C ASP A 297 6.72 -6.28 15.65
N ALA A 298 6.43 -6.86 14.46
CA ALA A 298 5.28 -6.44 13.66
C ALA A 298 3.97 -6.59 14.43
N THR A 299 3.03 -5.67 14.20
CA THR A 299 1.73 -5.68 14.86
C THR A 299 0.99 -6.99 14.60
N PRO A 300 0.59 -7.75 15.64
CA PRO A 300 -0.14 -9.00 15.47
C PRO A 300 -1.46 -8.79 14.72
N PHE A 301 -1.87 -9.78 13.93
CA PHE A 301 -3.15 -9.73 13.22
C PHE A 301 -4.34 -9.59 14.17
N GLU A 302 -4.21 -10.10 15.38
CA GLU A 302 -5.22 -10.00 16.47
C GLU A 302 -5.48 -8.54 16.90
N VAL A 303 -4.56 -7.62 16.57
CA VAL A 303 -4.71 -6.17 16.79
C VAL A 303 -5.12 -5.48 15.49
N GLY A 304 -4.38 -5.69 14.41
CA GLY A 304 -4.54 -4.95 13.16
C GLY A 304 -5.84 -5.30 12.41
N ILE A 305 -6.26 -6.57 12.39
CA ILE A 305 -7.47 -7.00 11.67
C ILE A 305 -8.75 -6.49 12.34
N PRO A 306 -8.95 -6.61 13.67
CA PRO A 306 -10.09 -5.99 14.34
C PRO A 306 -10.18 -4.47 14.10
N ALA A 307 -9.08 -3.75 14.20
CA ALA A 307 -9.05 -2.30 13.93
C ALA A 307 -9.49 -1.98 12.50
N THR A 308 -9.02 -2.76 11.52
CA THR A 308 -9.40 -2.62 10.11
C THR A 308 -10.89 -2.90 9.89
N ALA A 309 -11.42 -3.99 10.46
CA ALA A 309 -12.82 -4.37 10.35
C ALA A 309 -13.76 -3.34 10.99
N GLN A 310 -13.38 -2.80 12.17
CA GLN A 310 -14.11 -1.73 12.85
C GLN A 310 -14.15 -0.44 12.02
N ALA A 311 -13.06 -0.06 11.37
CA ALA A 311 -13.01 1.10 10.48
C ALA A 311 -13.98 0.94 9.29
N PHE A 312 -14.03 -0.23 8.66
CA PHE A 312 -15.02 -0.52 7.62
C PHE A 312 -16.46 -0.50 8.15
N ARG A 313 -16.70 -1.02 9.37
CA ARG A 313 -18.03 -0.97 9.99
C ARG A 313 -18.49 0.46 10.26
N ALA A 314 -17.58 1.32 10.75
CA ALA A 314 -17.88 2.73 11.00
C ALA A 314 -18.20 3.50 9.73
N SER A 315 -17.58 3.12 8.59
CA SER A 315 -17.78 3.74 7.28
C SER A 315 -18.94 3.14 6.48
N ALA A 316 -19.51 2.00 6.94
CA ALA A 316 -20.63 1.36 6.26
C ALA A 316 -21.89 2.24 6.35
N PRO A 317 -22.66 2.40 5.25
CA PRO A 317 -23.96 3.10 5.32
C PRO A 317 -24.84 2.43 6.37
N ALA A 318 -25.51 3.25 7.19
CA ALA A 318 -26.45 2.73 8.18
C ALA A 318 -27.49 1.86 7.48
N THR A 319 -27.55 0.58 7.84
CA THR A 319 -28.63 -0.29 7.40
C THR A 319 -29.91 0.21 8.04
N THR A 320 -30.72 0.98 7.30
CA THR A 320 -32.07 1.33 7.68
C THR A 320 -32.85 0.00 7.76
N LYS A 321 -32.98 -0.53 8.97
CA LYS A 321 -34.04 -1.50 9.26
C LYS A 321 -35.33 -0.72 9.20
N GLU A 322 -35.94 -0.62 8.02
CA GLU A 322 -37.34 -0.30 7.94
C GLU A 322 -38.12 -1.39 8.69
N SER A 323 -38.53 -1.03 9.92
CA SER A 323 -39.58 -1.75 10.60
C SER A 323 -40.84 -1.64 9.74
N ARG A 324 -41.10 -2.65 8.93
CA ARG A 324 -42.44 -2.85 8.37
C ARG A 324 -43.38 -3.12 9.54
N SER A 325 -43.90 -2.05 10.16
CA SER A 325 -45.10 -2.14 10.98
C SER A 325 -46.25 -2.44 10.01
N HIS A 326 -46.66 -3.68 9.98
CA HIS A 326 -47.94 -4.09 9.42
C HIS A 326 -49.02 -3.45 10.29
N THR A 327 -49.61 -2.38 9.84
CA THR A 327 -50.92 -1.94 10.30
C THR A 327 -51.95 -2.65 9.47
N PRO A 328 -52.82 -3.50 10.04
CA PRO A 328 -53.90 -4.10 9.30
C PRO A 328 -54.95 -3.03 8.96
N ALA A 329 -55.23 -2.79 7.68
CA ALA A 329 -56.31 -1.96 7.24
C ALA A 329 -57.65 -2.53 7.73
N ARG A 330 -58.35 -1.77 8.55
CA ARG A 330 -59.74 -2.02 8.92
C ARG A 330 -60.64 -1.78 7.70
N THR A 331 -61.28 -2.81 7.27
CA THR A 331 -62.44 -2.76 6.38
C THR A 331 -63.55 -1.95 7.04
N ALA A 332 -64.03 -0.91 6.42
CA ALA A 332 -65.34 -0.29 6.70
C ALA A 332 -66.12 -0.26 5.40
N ALA A 333 -67.25 -1.00 5.42
CA ALA A 333 -68.26 -0.93 4.44
C ALA A 333 -69.06 0.39 4.48
N LEU A 334 -69.35 0.96 3.34
CA LEU A 334 -70.67 1.35 2.85
C LEU A 334 -70.49 1.86 1.41
#